data_8f4c5aa17addefbf9a16ba471da78eea
#
_entry.id   8f4c5aa17addefbf9a16ba471da78eea
#
_cell.length_a   1.000
_cell.length_b   1.000
_cell.length_c   1.000
_cell.angle_alpha   90.00
_cell.angle_beta   90.00
_cell.angle_gamma   90.00
#
_symmetry.space_group_name_H-M   'P 1'
#
loop_
_entity.id
_entity.type
_entity.pdbx_description
1 polymer ?
#
loop_
_entity_poly.entity_id
_entity_poly.type
_entity_poly.pdbx_seq_one_letter_code
_entity_poly.pdbx_strand_id
1 'polypeptide(L)'
;MKVLDALEKDLPPTEPLPLPDDEAAVLDWFESEYLPFRRWQVRFGDEQIRANAVLHAQTFARWYLDRYPSWLLSPGWLSFQHTASLLESSKETVNFCVVLDGLPAWDAEDMARGISAKSERLQLLQKAYCFAPLPTVTEFAKDALFKGVPPRLAPQFSPLGTVLSDHVLPVAELEGIPPGSVVFWRVSQPDNAYHFTANAKRERRVRAEILAILQALQEVVETLADHVPLRIIVTTDHGRLL
;
A
#
# COMPACT_ATOMS: atom_id res chain seq x y z
N MET A 1 24.65 -9.54 -4.42
CA MET A 1 23.98 -8.34 -4.94
C MET A 1 24.40 -8.02 -6.38
N LYS A 2 25.67 -7.63 -6.70
CA LYS A 2 26.05 -7.27 -8.08
C LYS A 2 25.81 -8.34 -9.15
N VAL A 3 25.92 -9.63 -8.84
CA VAL A 3 25.66 -10.74 -9.79
C VAL A 3 24.17 -10.90 -10.06
N LEU A 4 23.33 -10.77 -9.02
CA LEU A 4 21.87 -10.82 -9.15
C LEU A 4 21.35 -9.61 -9.95
N ASP A 5 21.86 -8.41 -9.66
CA ASP A 5 21.50 -7.18 -10.39
C ASP A 5 21.90 -7.29 -11.89
N ALA A 6 23.04 -7.94 -12.20
CA ALA A 6 23.45 -8.17 -13.58
C ALA A 6 22.52 -9.17 -14.30
N LEU A 7 22.16 -10.27 -13.64
CA LEU A 7 21.23 -11.26 -14.19
C LEU A 7 19.83 -10.66 -14.38
N GLU A 8 19.34 -9.88 -13.43
CA GLU A 8 18.04 -9.19 -13.50
C GLU A 8 18.01 -8.18 -14.67
N LYS A 9 19.13 -7.50 -14.95
CA LYS A 9 19.26 -6.58 -16.06
C LYS A 9 19.25 -7.32 -17.43
N ASP A 10 19.88 -8.47 -17.50
CA ASP A 10 20.02 -9.24 -18.74
C ASP A 10 18.77 -10.08 -19.08
N LEU A 11 17.81 -10.17 -18.16
CA LEU A 11 16.54 -10.88 -18.30
C LEU A 11 15.35 -9.94 -18.12
N PRO A 12 15.10 -9.00 -19.05
CA PRO A 12 13.96 -8.12 -18.97
C PRO A 12 12.66 -8.92 -18.98
N PRO A 13 11.66 -8.53 -18.20
CA PRO A 13 10.33 -9.12 -18.29
C PRO A 13 9.73 -8.83 -19.67
N THR A 14 8.80 -9.68 -20.09
CA THR A 14 8.01 -9.45 -21.29
C THR A 14 7.27 -8.12 -21.18
N GLU A 15 7.14 -7.40 -22.29
CA GLU A 15 6.29 -6.22 -22.34
C GLU A 15 4.84 -6.60 -21.99
N PRO A 16 4.14 -5.83 -21.13
CA PRO A 16 2.78 -6.16 -20.74
C PRO A 16 1.83 -6.28 -21.93
N LEU A 17 0.92 -7.22 -21.86
CA LEU A 17 -0.18 -7.33 -22.81
C LEU A 17 -1.06 -6.06 -22.78
N PRO A 18 -1.90 -5.84 -23.80
CA PRO A 18 -2.85 -4.74 -23.77
C PRO A 18 -3.73 -4.79 -22.52
N LEU A 19 -4.03 -3.61 -21.96
CA LEU A 19 -4.87 -3.48 -20.77
C LEU A 19 -6.21 -4.20 -20.96
N PRO A 20 -6.59 -5.12 -20.05
CA PRO A 20 -7.91 -5.74 -20.06
C PRO A 20 -9.04 -4.73 -19.84
N ASP A 21 -10.28 -5.13 -20.11
CA ASP A 21 -11.45 -4.27 -19.90
C ASP A 21 -12.13 -4.49 -18.53
N ASP A 22 -12.06 -5.67 -17.98
CA ASP A 22 -12.64 -6.05 -16.69
C ASP A 22 -11.76 -5.65 -15.50
N GLU A 23 -12.36 -5.15 -14.42
CA GLU A 23 -11.66 -4.63 -13.24
C GLU A 23 -10.77 -5.67 -12.56
N ALA A 24 -11.26 -6.89 -12.37
CA ALA A 24 -10.47 -7.96 -11.73
C ALA A 24 -9.30 -8.35 -12.63
N ALA A 25 -9.54 -8.48 -13.95
CA ALA A 25 -8.50 -8.76 -14.92
C ALA A 25 -7.43 -7.65 -14.99
N VAL A 26 -7.82 -6.38 -14.78
CA VAL A 26 -6.86 -5.26 -14.70
C VAL A 26 -6.00 -5.35 -13.45
N LEU A 27 -6.54 -5.74 -12.31
CA LEU A 27 -5.74 -5.93 -11.09
C LEU A 27 -4.76 -7.12 -11.23
N ASP A 28 -5.18 -8.22 -11.86
CA ASP A 28 -4.33 -9.37 -12.17
C ASP A 28 -3.23 -8.99 -13.19
N TRP A 29 -3.58 -8.25 -14.24
CA TRP A 29 -2.64 -7.70 -15.22
C TRP A 29 -1.62 -6.76 -14.55
N PHE A 30 -2.09 -5.90 -13.64
CA PHE A 30 -1.20 -5.03 -12.88
C PHE A 30 -0.17 -5.84 -12.09
N GLU A 31 -0.60 -6.85 -11.35
CA GLU A 31 0.27 -7.67 -10.49
C GLU A 31 1.23 -8.54 -11.29
N SER A 32 0.71 -9.23 -12.32
CA SER A 32 1.48 -10.27 -13.03
C SER A 32 2.34 -9.74 -14.17
N GLU A 33 1.97 -8.63 -14.79
CA GLU A 33 2.62 -8.12 -16.00
C GLU A 33 3.19 -6.71 -15.82
N TYR A 34 2.33 -5.73 -15.49
CA TYR A 34 2.76 -4.32 -15.47
C TYR A 34 3.72 -4.02 -14.32
N LEU A 35 3.48 -4.51 -13.13
CA LEU A 35 4.33 -4.24 -11.96
C LEU A 35 5.76 -4.80 -12.12
N PRO A 36 5.98 -6.05 -12.55
CA PRO A 36 7.32 -6.56 -12.84
C PRO A 36 8.03 -5.76 -13.95
N PHE A 37 7.32 -5.45 -15.05
CA PHE A 37 7.84 -4.65 -16.14
C PHE A 37 8.25 -3.24 -15.67
N ARG A 38 7.37 -2.57 -14.92
CA ARG A 38 7.63 -1.23 -14.41
C ARG A 38 8.78 -1.19 -13.40
N ARG A 39 8.86 -2.17 -12.49
CA ARG A 39 9.96 -2.32 -11.54
C ARG A 39 11.31 -2.47 -12.26
N TRP A 40 11.36 -3.33 -13.28
CA TRP A 40 12.54 -3.52 -14.10
C TRP A 40 12.89 -2.25 -14.87
N GLN A 41 11.90 -1.62 -15.51
CA GLN A 41 12.08 -0.41 -16.31
C GLN A 41 12.67 0.75 -15.49
N VAL A 42 12.23 0.96 -14.27
CA VAL A 42 12.76 2.03 -13.39
C VAL A 42 14.25 1.84 -13.11
N ARG A 43 14.70 0.59 -13.03
CA ARG A 43 16.10 0.26 -12.68
C ARG A 43 17.02 0.19 -13.89
N PHE A 44 16.55 -0.36 -14.99
CA PHE A 44 17.38 -0.76 -16.13
C PHE A 44 16.90 -0.23 -17.49
N GLY A 45 15.68 0.26 -17.58
CA GLY A 45 15.05 0.65 -18.84
C GLY A 45 15.71 1.85 -19.51
N ASP A 46 15.85 1.76 -20.82
CA ASP A 46 16.23 2.87 -21.69
C ASP A 46 15.05 3.81 -22.01
N GLU A 47 15.25 4.77 -22.89
CA GLU A 47 14.23 5.76 -23.24
C GLU A 47 13.03 5.14 -23.95
N GLN A 48 13.23 4.15 -24.81
CA GLN A 48 12.14 3.46 -25.53
C GLN A 48 11.25 2.69 -24.56
N ILE A 49 11.86 1.95 -23.66
CA ILE A 49 11.13 1.18 -22.62
C ILE A 49 10.38 2.11 -21.67
N ARG A 50 10.95 3.28 -21.38
CA ARG A 50 10.24 4.32 -20.59
C ARG A 50 9.02 4.85 -21.35
N ALA A 51 9.14 5.10 -22.65
CA ALA A 51 8.01 5.57 -23.46
C ALA A 51 6.87 4.53 -23.49
N ASN A 52 7.19 3.25 -23.61
CA ASN A 52 6.20 2.17 -23.54
C ASN A 52 5.51 2.11 -22.17
N ALA A 53 6.26 2.22 -21.08
CA ALA A 53 5.69 2.26 -19.74
C ALA A 53 4.74 3.45 -19.53
N VAL A 54 5.06 4.62 -20.08
CA VAL A 54 4.19 5.80 -20.05
C VAL A 54 2.90 5.56 -20.86
N LEU A 55 3.01 4.89 -22.01
CA LEU A 55 1.83 4.56 -22.84
C LEU A 55 0.87 3.62 -22.09
N HIS A 56 1.37 2.58 -21.44
CA HIS A 56 0.56 1.71 -20.59
C HIS A 56 -0.11 2.49 -19.45
N ALA A 57 0.64 3.36 -18.76
CA ALA A 57 0.09 4.20 -17.68
C ALA A 57 -1.00 5.15 -18.18
N GLN A 58 -0.84 5.75 -19.37
CA GLN A 58 -1.85 6.63 -19.97
C GLN A 58 -3.11 5.86 -20.38
N THR A 59 -2.95 4.65 -20.91
CA THR A 59 -4.08 3.77 -21.26
C THR A 59 -4.86 3.39 -20.01
N PHE A 60 -4.16 2.97 -18.96
CA PHE A 60 -4.77 2.71 -17.66
C PHE A 60 -5.49 3.94 -17.10
N ALA A 61 -4.87 5.12 -17.14
CA ALA A 61 -5.46 6.34 -16.60
C ALA A 61 -6.79 6.71 -17.29
N ARG A 62 -6.89 6.54 -18.61
CA ARG A 62 -8.15 6.76 -19.36
C ARG A 62 -9.22 5.75 -18.94
N TRP A 63 -8.89 4.46 -18.99
CA TRP A 63 -9.76 3.39 -18.56
C TRP A 63 -10.28 3.61 -17.12
N TYR A 64 -9.38 4.00 -16.21
CA TYR A 64 -9.68 4.28 -14.82
C TYR A 64 -10.66 5.45 -14.64
N LEU A 65 -10.41 6.57 -15.33
CA LEU A 65 -11.27 7.77 -15.26
C LEU A 65 -12.69 7.50 -15.77
N ASP A 66 -12.83 6.68 -16.82
CA ASP A 66 -14.13 6.30 -17.36
C ASP A 66 -14.93 5.44 -16.37
N ARG A 67 -14.29 4.62 -15.55
CA ARG A 67 -14.96 3.69 -14.63
C ARG A 67 -15.12 4.23 -13.21
N TYR A 68 -14.27 5.15 -12.79
CA TYR A 68 -14.24 5.67 -11.44
C TYR A 68 -15.60 6.14 -10.90
N PRO A 69 -16.47 6.84 -11.65
CA PRO A 69 -17.78 7.25 -11.16
C PRO A 69 -18.69 6.08 -10.74
N SER A 70 -18.61 4.94 -11.43
CA SER A 70 -19.39 3.75 -11.10
C SER A 70 -18.89 3.08 -9.82
N TRP A 71 -17.59 3.10 -9.55
CA TRP A 71 -17.00 2.51 -8.34
C TRP A 71 -17.33 3.27 -7.06
N LEU A 72 -17.63 4.56 -7.16
CA LEU A 72 -18.14 5.32 -6.02
C LEU A 72 -19.51 4.83 -5.55
N LEU A 73 -20.26 4.20 -6.43
CA LEU A 73 -21.61 3.69 -6.17
C LEU A 73 -21.64 2.18 -5.90
N SER A 74 -20.58 1.47 -6.28
CA SER A 74 -20.46 0.02 -6.13
C SER A 74 -19.31 -0.31 -5.16
N PRO A 75 -19.56 -1.06 -4.09
CA PRO A 75 -18.53 -1.38 -3.10
C PRO A 75 -17.49 -2.35 -3.67
N GLY A 76 -16.24 -2.23 -3.20
CA GLY A 76 -15.22 -3.26 -3.34
C GLY A 76 -14.00 -2.93 -4.20
N TRP A 77 -14.05 -1.93 -5.09
CA TRP A 77 -12.92 -1.63 -5.98
C TRP A 77 -11.93 -0.62 -5.41
N LEU A 78 -12.38 0.30 -4.57
CA LEU A 78 -11.56 1.38 -4.04
C LEU A 78 -10.95 1.03 -2.69
N SER A 79 -9.72 1.48 -2.43
CA SER A 79 -8.94 1.14 -1.24
C SER A 79 -9.67 1.46 0.07
N PHE A 80 -10.37 2.58 0.15
CA PHE A 80 -11.14 2.95 1.34
C PHE A 80 -12.34 2.03 1.58
N GLN A 81 -13.02 1.58 0.53
CA GLN A 81 -14.13 0.62 0.61
C GLN A 81 -13.64 -0.74 1.09
N HIS A 82 -12.54 -1.21 0.49
CA HIS A 82 -11.93 -2.48 0.84
C HIS A 82 -11.45 -2.49 2.30
N THR A 83 -10.76 -1.44 2.72
CA THR A 83 -10.29 -1.29 4.11
C THR A 83 -11.46 -1.25 5.09
N ALA A 84 -12.51 -0.46 4.82
CA ALA A 84 -13.69 -0.41 5.67
C ALA A 84 -14.35 -1.79 5.83
N SER A 85 -14.52 -2.53 4.73
CA SER A 85 -15.06 -3.90 4.75
C SER A 85 -14.21 -4.86 5.60
N LEU A 86 -12.88 -4.77 5.51
CA LEU A 86 -11.98 -5.55 6.35
C LEU A 86 -12.15 -5.21 7.84
N LEU A 87 -12.32 -3.95 8.19
CA LEU A 87 -12.48 -3.50 9.57
C LEU A 87 -13.82 -3.96 10.16
N GLU A 88 -14.91 -3.91 9.40
CA GLU A 88 -16.23 -4.37 9.83
C GLU A 88 -16.29 -5.88 10.12
N SER A 89 -15.48 -6.68 9.44
CA SER A 89 -15.49 -8.14 9.53
C SER A 89 -14.88 -8.69 10.83
N SER A 90 -14.23 -7.87 11.66
CA SER A 90 -13.46 -8.33 12.82
C SER A 90 -13.78 -7.51 14.08
N LYS A 91 -14.86 -7.90 14.78
CA LYS A 91 -15.28 -7.25 16.05
C LYS A 91 -14.61 -7.84 17.30
N GLU A 92 -13.94 -8.98 17.17
CA GLU A 92 -13.31 -9.70 18.28
C GLU A 92 -11.81 -9.41 18.41
N THR A 93 -11.24 -8.68 17.47
CA THR A 93 -9.81 -8.36 17.42
C THR A 93 -9.60 -6.85 17.50
N VAL A 94 -8.44 -6.41 17.98
CA VAL A 94 -7.97 -5.05 17.74
C VAL A 94 -7.48 -4.98 16.30
N ASN A 95 -8.09 -4.09 15.49
CA ASN A 95 -7.69 -3.87 14.10
C ASN A 95 -6.64 -2.75 14.05
N PHE A 96 -5.39 -3.13 13.90
CA PHE A 96 -4.28 -2.20 13.74
C PHE A 96 -3.97 -1.98 12.25
N CYS A 97 -4.35 -0.82 11.74
CA CYS A 97 -4.22 -0.47 10.34
C CYS A 97 -3.02 0.46 10.12
N VAL A 98 -1.97 -0.04 9.50
CA VAL A 98 -0.76 0.72 9.13
C VAL A 98 -0.98 1.34 7.77
N VAL A 99 -1.08 2.66 7.71
CA VAL A 99 -1.32 3.43 6.48
C VAL A 99 -0.02 4.09 6.04
N LEU A 100 0.56 3.55 4.99
CA LEU A 100 1.82 4.00 4.39
C LEU A 100 1.52 5.05 3.32
N ASP A 101 2.07 6.25 3.50
CA ASP A 101 1.87 7.36 2.58
C ASP A 101 2.60 7.10 1.26
N GLY A 102 1.86 7.11 0.14
CA GLY A 102 2.40 7.05 -1.21
C GLY A 102 3.36 5.88 -1.48
N LEU A 103 3.17 4.71 -0.86
CA LEU A 103 4.08 3.58 -1.01
C LEU A 103 3.90 2.91 -2.39
N PRO A 104 4.96 2.77 -3.20
CA PRO A 104 4.91 2.00 -4.44
C PRO A 104 4.59 0.52 -4.19
N ALA A 105 3.88 -0.11 -5.12
CA ALA A 105 3.42 -1.49 -4.98
C ALA A 105 4.57 -2.50 -4.76
N TRP A 106 5.73 -2.33 -5.42
CA TRP A 106 6.90 -3.20 -5.19
C TRP A 106 7.49 -3.08 -3.79
N ASP A 107 7.48 -1.90 -3.17
CA ASP A 107 7.92 -1.72 -1.79
C ASP A 107 6.91 -2.33 -0.81
N ALA A 108 5.61 -2.26 -1.13
CA ALA A 108 4.55 -2.96 -0.39
C ALA A 108 4.73 -4.48 -0.43
N GLU A 109 5.11 -5.05 -1.59
CA GLU A 109 5.43 -6.47 -1.71
C GLU A 109 6.68 -6.88 -0.92
N ASP A 110 7.74 -6.08 -0.98
CA ASP A 110 8.95 -6.31 -0.20
C ASP A 110 8.65 -6.26 1.31
N MET A 111 7.77 -5.35 1.72
CA MET A 111 7.29 -5.25 3.09
C MET A 111 6.46 -6.47 3.52
N ALA A 112 5.50 -6.91 2.70
CA ALA A 112 4.70 -8.09 2.98
C ALA A 112 5.56 -9.35 3.15
N ARG A 113 6.57 -9.54 2.30
CA ARG A 113 7.57 -10.60 2.46
C ARG A 113 8.39 -10.45 3.75
N GLY A 114 8.78 -9.22 4.09
CA GLY A 114 9.52 -8.91 5.31
C GLY A 114 8.74 -9.24 6.58
N ILE A 115 7.44 -8.92 6.62
CA ILE A 115 6.55 -9.23 7.75
C ILE A 115 6.48 -10.75 7.96
N SER A 116 6.19 -11.50 6.91
CA SER A 116 6.07 -12.97 6.98
C SER A 116 7.37 -13.67 7.39
N ALA A 117 8.53 -13.09 7.06
CA ALA A 117 9.83 -13.64 7.40
C ALA A 117 10.30 -13.32 8.82
N LYS A 118 9.71 -12.34 9.50
CA LYS A 118 10.19 -11.80 10.77
C LYS A 118 9.60 -12.47 12.00
N SER A 119 8.43 -13.09 11.90
CA SER A 119 7.78 -13.70 13.07
C SER A 119 6.93 -14.91 12.67
N GLU A 120 7.15 -16.05 13.32
CA GLU A 120 6.31 -17.24 13.20
C GLU A 120 4.88 -17.03 13.75
N ARG A 121 4.68 -15.96 14.52
CA ARG A 121 3.38 -15.55 15.06
C ARG A 121 2.50 -14.81 14.04
N LEU A 122 3.08 -14.37 12.93
CA LEU A 122 2.38 -13.63 11.89
C LEU A 122 2.06 -14.54 10.70
N GLN A 123 0.80 -14.66 10.38
CA GLN A 123 0.33 -15.33 9.19
C GLN A 123 -0.26 -14.32 8.23
N LEU A 124 0.22 -14.30 6.97
CA LEU A 124 -0.40 -13.54 5.91
C LEU A 124 -1.73 -14.22 5.54
N LEU A 125 -2.84 -13.59 5.87
CA LEU A 125 -4.17 -14.10 5.58
C LEU A 125 -4.64 -13.73 4.18
N GLN A 126 -4.33 -12.52 3.72
CA GLN A 126 -4.79 -12.00 2.44
C GLN A 126 -3.79 -10.96 1.90
N LYS A 127 -3.58 -10.97 0.59
CA LYS A 127 -3.01 -9.88 -0.19
C LYS A 127 -4.00 -9.52 -1.30
N ALA A 128 -4.27 -8.25 -1.49
CA ALA A 128 -5.14 -7.77 -2.56
C ALA A 128 -4.62 -6.45 -3.11
N TYR A 129 -4.86 -6.23 -4.39
CA TYR A 129 -4.73 -4.91 -5.01
C TYR A 129 -6.11 -4.27 -5.11
N CYS A 130 -6.15 -2.95 -5.01
CA CYS A 130 -7.35 -2.15 -5.19
C CYS A 130 -6.97 -0.80 -5.79
N PHE A 131 -7.95 -0.11 -6.34
CA PHE A 131 -7.72 1.19 -6.93
C PHE A 131 -7.69 2.28 -5.85
N ALA A 132 -6.80 3.26 -6.00
CA ALA A 132 -6.76 4.43 -5.11
C ALA A 132 -7.95 5.35 -5.40
N PRO A 133 -8.51 6.08 -4.42
CA PRO A 133 -9.55 7.06 -4.69
C PRO A 133 -8.99 8.30 -5.41
N LEU A 134 -9.85 9.00 -6.17
CA LEU A 134 -9.51 10.29 -6.76
C LEU A 134 -10.02 11.45 -5.89
N PRO A 135 -9.26 12.54 -5.79
CA PRO A 135 -7.91 12.71 -6.31
C PRO A 135 -6.89 11.89 -5.51
N THR A 136 -5.85 11.39 -6.18
CA THR A 136 -4.75 10.63 -5.54
C THR A 136 -3.77 11.56 -4.80
N VAL A 137 -4.28 12.54 -4.12
CA VAL A 137 -3.53 13.48 -3.29
C VAL A 137 -3.65 13.01 -1.85
N THR A 138 -2.54 12.94 -1.15
CA THR A 138 -2.43 12.42 0.22
C THR A 138 -3.53 12.89 1.16
N GLU A 139 -3.84 14.18 1.18
CA GLU A 139 -4.86 14.76 2.06
C GLU A 139 -6.24 14.12 1.84
N PHE A 140 -6.67 14.00 0.58
CA PHE A 140 -8.00 13.49 0.23
C PHE A 140 -8.09 11.97 0.31
N ALA A 141 -7.08 11.28 -0.19
CA ALA A 141 -7.06 9.82 -0.23
C ALA A 141 -6.94 9.21 1.18
N LYS A 142 -6.11 9.82 2.03
CA LYS A 142 -5.92 9.41 3.42
C LYS A 142 -7.18 9.63 4.26
N ASP A 143 -7.83 10.78 4.10
CA ASP A 143 -9.09 11.08 4.75
C ASP A 143 -10.19 10.09 4.36
N ALA A 144 -10.30 9.75 3.08
CA ALA A 144 -11.23 8.75 2.61
C ALA A 144 -10.98 7.37 3.25
N LEU A 145 -9.72 6.98 3.35
CA LEU A 145 -9.32 5.69 3.92
C LEU A 145 -9.63 5.61 5.42
N PHE A 146 -9.32 6.64 6.20
CA PHE A 146 -9.60 6.67 7.64
C PHE A 146 -11.09 6.66 7.97
N LYS A 147 -11.90 7.21 7.09
CA LYS A 147 -13.34 7.39 7.29
C LYS A 147 -14.20 6.39 6.55
N GLY A 148 -13.62 5.57 5.66
CA GLY A 148 -14.32 4.56 4.89
C GLY A 148 -15.32 5.11 3.86
N VAL A 149 -15.15 6.38 3.45
CA VAL A 149 -16.09 7.09 2.57
C VAL A 149 -15.35 7.78 1.42
N PRO A 150 -16.04 8.10 0.30
CA PRO A 150 -15.42 8.83 -0.80
C PRO A 150 -14.75 10.14 -0.35
N PRO A 151 -13.63 10.56 -0.97
CA PRO A 151 -12.90 11.78 -0.62
C PRO A 151 -13.78 13.03 -0.48
N ARG A 152 -14.75 13.18 -1.40
CA ARG A 152 -15.70 14.32 -1.40
C ARG A 152 -16.57 14.38 -0.13
N LEU A 153 -16.87 13.25 0.46
CA LEU A 153 -17.72 13.14 1.65
C LEU A 153 -16.90 13.11 2.95
N ALA A 154 -15.63 12.78 2.87
CA ALA A 154 -14.75 12.57 4.01
C ALA A 154 -14.77 13.74 5.04
N PRO A 155 -14.81 15.03 4.66
CA PRO A 155 -14.90 16.12 5.63
C PRO A 155 -16.12 16.09 6.55
N GLN A 156 -17.18 15.36 6.19
CA GLN A 156 -18.44 15.27 6.95
C GLN A 156 -18.47 14.11 7.96
N PHE A 157 -17.44 13.26 7.96
CA PHE A 157 -17.39 12.04 8.76
C PHE A 157 -16.20 12.07 9.73
N SER A 158 -16.36 11.40 10.86
CA SER A 158 -15.26 11.10 11.77
C SER A 158 -14.51 9.85 11.29
N PRO A 159 -13.22 9.69 11.66
CA PRO A 159 -12.49 8.45 11.41
C PRO A 159 -13.19 7.24 12.03
N LEU A 160 -13.04 6.07 11.40
CA LEU A 160 -13.54 4.77 11.87
C LEU A 160 -12.89 4.32 13.18
N GLY A 161 -11.78 4.94 13.56
CA GLY A 161 -11.03 4.61 14.77
C GLY A 161 -10.08 5.72 15.19
N THR A 162 -9.20 5.40 16.14
CA THR A 162 -8.16 6.31 16.62
C THR A 162 -7.06 6.43 15.55
N VAL A 163 -6.61 7.65 15.26
CA VAL A 163 -5.52 7.90 14.30
C VAL A 163 -4.28 8.34 15.06
N LEU A 164 -3.24 7.52 15.00
CA LEU A 164 -1.90 7.79 15.55
C LEU A 164 -1.03 8.51 14.53
N SER A 165 -0.24 9.46 14.99
CA SER A 165 0.72 10.19 14.14
C SER A 165 2.01 9.39 13.94
N ASP A 166 2.82 9.81 12.98
CA ASP A 166 4.11 9.22 12.58
C ASP A 166 5.15 9.12 13.71
N HIS A 167 4.99 9.96 14.75
CA HIS A 167 5.96 10.08 15.83
C HIS A 167 5.60 9.26 17.06
N VAL A 168 4.50 8.54 17.01
CA VAL A 168 4.00 7.72 18.13
C VAL A 168 4.51 6.30 17.95
N LEU A 169 5.03 5.71 19.03
CA LEU A 169 5.35 4.27 19.08
C LEU A 169 4.05 3.49 19.26
N PRO A 170 3.63 2.69 18.27
CA PRO A 170 2.29 2.09 18.28
C PRO A 170 2.08 1.12 19.45
N VAL A 171 3.12 0.49 19.99
CA VAL A 171 3.02 -0.45 21.12
C VAL A 171 2.34 0.19 22.33
N ALA A 172 2.81 1.37 22.75
CA ALA A 172 2.28 2.04 23.93
C ALA A 172 0.80 2.45 23.78
N GLU A 173 0.40 2.78 22.55
CA GLU A 173 -0.97 3.22 22.24
C GLU A 173 -1.94 2.05 22.04
N LEU A 174 -1.42 0.84 21.78
CA LEU A 174 -2.23 -0.37 21.59
C LEU A 174 -2.42 -1.14 22.91
N GLU A 175 -1.62 -0.84 23.94
CA GLU A 175 -1.73 -1.50 25.23
C GLU A 175 -3.07 -1.14 25.91
N GLY A 176 -3.84 -2.15 26.32
CA GLY A 176 -5.13 -1.96 26.97
C GLY A 176 -6.30 -1.58 26.08
N ILE A 177 -6.12 -1.50 24.77
CA ILE A 177 -7.22 -1.24 23.84
C ILE A 177 -8.15 -2.45 23.77
N PRO A 178 -9.49 -2.28 23.90
CA PRO A 178 -10.43 -3.38 23.88
C PRO A 178 -10.57 -4.00 22.48
N PRO A 179 -10.90 -5.32 22.38
CA PRO A 179 -11.29 -5.94 21.13
C PRO A 179 -12.42 -5.19 20.42
N GLY A 180 -12.42 -5.22 19.09
CA GLY A 180 -13.35 -4.46 18.26
C GLY A 180 -12.88 -3.04 17.94
N SER A 181 -11.82 -2.56 18.61
CA SER A 181 -11.26 -1.24 18.34
C SER A 181 -10.53 -1.21 17.01
N VAL A 182 -10.53 -0.03 16.39
CA VAL A 182 -9.77 0.29 15.18
C VAL A 182 -8.73 1.36 15.50
N VAL A 183 -7.48 1.08 15.19
CA VAL A 183 -6.38 2.02 15.34
C VAL A 183 -5.65 2.17 14.02
N PHE A 184 -5.58 3.36 13.50
CA PHE A 184 -4.80 3.72 12.32
C PHE A 184 -3.46 4.30 12.75
N TRP A 185 -2.38 3.75 12.23
CA TRP A 185 -1.05 4.34 12.36
C TRP A 185 -0.63 4.94 11.02
N ARG A 186 -0.55 6.26 11.00
CA ARG A 186 -0.12 7.00 9.82
C ARG A 186 1.40 7.01 9.74
N VAL A 187 1.95 6.58 8.62
CA VAL A 187 3.40 6.47 8.38
C VAL A 187 3.75 7.22 7.10
N SER A 188 4.38 8.39 7.23
CA SER A 188 4.77 9.24 6.09
C SER A 188 6.25 9.15 5.72
N GLN A 189 7.06 8.44 6.48
CA GLN A 189 8.51 8.36 6.28
C GLN A 189 8.92 7.82 4.89
N PRO A 190 8.28 6.78 4.33
CA PRO A 190 8.59 6.33 2.98
C PRO A 190 8.36 7.42 1.92
N ASP A 191 7.25 8.15 2.00
CA ASP A 191 6.95 9.26 1.09
C ASP A 191 7.97 10.40 1.24
N ASN A 192 8.31 10.79 2.46
CA ASN A 192 9.35 11.77 2.74
C ASN A 192 10.71 11.35 2.14
N ALA A 193 11.05 10.05 2.20
CA ALA A 193 12.28 9.54 1.60
C ALA A 193 12.26 9.71 0.06
N TYR A 194 11.11 9.54 -0.58
CA TYR A 194 10.95 9.78 -2.01
C TYR A 194 11.06 11.25 -2.38
N HIS A 195 10.49 12.15 -1.60
CA HIS A 195 10.47 13.58 -1.90
C HIS A 195 11.80 14.28 -1.60
N PHE A 196 12.43 13.97 -0.48
CA PHE A 196 13.53 14.76 0.05
C PHE A 196 14.90 14.09 -0.07
N THR A 197 14.99 12.92 -0.71
CA THR A 197 16.25 12.22 -0.89
C THR A 197 16.70 12.25 -2.36
N ALA A 198 17.97 12.62 -2.61
CA ALA A 198 18.55 12.57 -3.94
C ALA A 198 18.49 11.15 -4.53
N ASN A 199 18.22 11.03 -5.85
CA ASN A 199 17.97 9.77 -6.54
C ASN A 199 18.97 8.66 -6.20
N ALA A 200 20.27 8.95 -6.15
CA ALA A 200 21.31 7.97 -5.87
C ALA A 200 21.25 7.36 -4.44
N LYS A 201 20.54 8.00 -3.50
CA LYS A 201 20.42 7.55 -2.11
C LYS A 201 18.99 7.14 -1.75
N ARG A 202 18.05 7.39 -2.64
CA ARG A 202 16.61 7.23 -2.39
C ARG A 202 16.24 5.79 -2.03
N GLU A 203 16.62 4.83 -2.86
CA GLU A 203 16.31 3.41 -2.62
C GLU A 203 16.85 2.93 -1.26
N ARG A 204 18.09 3.32 -0.92
CA ARG A 204 18.67 2.97 0.39
C ARG A 204 17.88 3.59 1.55
N ARG A 205 17.41 4.84 1.38
CA ARG A 205 16.63 5.53 2.42
C ARG A 205 15.26 4.91 2.59
N VAL A 206 14.52 4.68 1.50
CA VAL A 206 13.20 4.02 1.53
C VAL A 206 13.31 2.64 2.18
N ARG A 207 14.31 1.85 1.81
CA ARG A 207 14.54 0.54 2.42
C ARG A 207 14.83 0.63 3.92
N ALA A 208 15.56 1.65 4.38
CA ALA A 208 15.78 1.87 5.81
C ALA A 208 14.49 2.22 6.56
N GLU A 209 13.63 3.05 5.98
CA GLU A 209 12.32 3.37 6.56
C GLU A 209 11.40 2.14 6.63
N ILE A 210 11.35 1.32 5.57
CA ILE A 210 10.61 0.06 5.56
C ILE A 210 11.10 -0.89 6.67
N LEU A 211 12.40 -1.01 6.85
CA LEU A 211 12.97 -1.83 7.92
C LEU A 211 12.59 -1.32 9.32
N ALA A 212 12.57 0.00 9.53
CA ALA A 212 12.14 0.60 10.79
C ALA A 212 10.65 0.31 11.08
N ILE A 213 9.79 0.39 10.07
CA ILE A 213 8.37 0.04 10.18
C ILE A 213 8.21 -1.46 10.52
N LEU A 214 8.96 -2.33 9.86
CA LEU A 214 8.95 -3.78 10.13
C LEU A 214 9.39 -4.10 11.56
N GLN A 215 10.38 -3.37 12.09
CA GLN A 215 10.82 -3.51 13.49
C GLN A 215 9.73 -3.07 14.47
N ALA A 216 9.06 -1.93 14.20
CA ALA A 216 7.95 -1.47 15.04
C ALA A 216 6.77 -2.46 15.02
N LEU A 217 6.45 -3.05 13.86
CA LEU A 217 5.41 -4.08 13.76
C LEU A 217 5.79 -5.36 14.50
N GLN A 218 7.05 -5.78 14.45
CA GLN A 218 7.55 -6.91 15.20
C GLN A 218 7.41 -6.67 16.71
N GLU A 219 7.78 -5.48 17.20
CA GLU A 219 7.63 -5.10 18.60
C GLU A 219 6.17 -5.14 19.05
N VAL A 220 5.24 -4.62 18.23
CA VAL A 220 3.79 -4.72 18.48
C VAL A 220 3.35 -6.17 18.65
N VAL A 221 3.78 -7.05 17.75
CA VAL A 221 3.41 -8.48 17.80
C VAL A 221 3.99 -9.18 19.02
N GLU A 222 5.26 -8.96 19.31
CA GLU A 222 5.95 -9.61 20.43
C GLU A 222 5.38 -9.18 21.79
N THR A 223 4.96 -7.90 21.90
CA THR A 223 4.46 -7.36 23.16
C THR A 223 2.96 -7.65 23.36
N LEU A 224 2.16 -7.59 22.32
CA LEU A 224 0.69 -7.58 22.44
C LEU A 224 0.00 -8.88 22.05
N ALA A 225 0.59 -9.72 21.19
CA ALA A 225 -0.10 -10.88 20.61
C ALA A 225 -0.54 -11.92 21.63
N ASP A 226 0.07 -11.98 22.82
CA ASP A 226 -0.32 -12.89 23.89
C ASP A 226 -1.46 -12.34 24.77
N HIS A 227 -1.73 -11.05 24.67
CA HIS A 227 -2.66 -10.33 25.55
C HIS A 227 -3.91 -9.84 24.83
N VAL A 228 -3.79 -9.57 23.52
CA VAL A 228 -4.86 -8.98 22.70
C VAL A 228 -4.96 -9.73 21.38
N PRO A 229 -6.15 -10.19 20.98
CA PRO A 229 -6.35 -10.70 19.62
C PRO A 229 -6.09 -9.55 18.64
N LEU A 230 -4.99 -9.62 17.87
CA LEU A 230 -4.52 -8.54 17.01
C LEU A 230 -4.64 -8.93 15.54
N ARG A 231 -5.22 -8.05 14.73
CA ARG A 231 -5.22 -8.11 13.28
C ARG A 231 -4.48 -6.92 12.72
N ILE A 232 -3.40 -7.17 11.99
CA ILE A 232 -2.62 -6.11 11.34
C ILE A 232 -3.05 -6.00 9.89
N ILE A 233 -3.43 -4.80 9.47
CA ILE A 233 -3.77 -4.45 8.09
C ILE A 233 -2.72 -3.44 7.63
N VAL A 234 -1.96 -3.77 6.58
CA VAL A 234 -1.00 -2.85 5.99
C VAL A 234 -1.55 -2.39 4.65
N THR A 235 -1.68 -1.10 4.48
CA THR A 235 -2.25 -0.50 3.27
C THR A 235 -1.53 0.80 2.90
N THR A 236 -1.84 1.34 1.73
CA THR A 236 -1.42 2.68 1.32
C THR A 236 -2.64 3.53 0.98
N ASP A 237 -2.58 4.82 1.21
CA ASP A 237 -3.64 5.76 0.86
C ASP A 237 -3.73 5.98 -0.65
N HIS A 238 -2.59 6.02 -1.34
CA HIS A 238 -2.48 6.08 -2.80
C HIS A 238 -1.18 5.46 -3.28
N GLY A 239 -1.14 5.07 -4.56
CA GLY A 239 0.09 4.65 -5.22
C GLY A 239 0.95 5.85 -5.63
N ARG A 240 2.16 5.58 -6.10
CA ARG A 240 3.08 6.58 -6.64
C ARG A 240 3.41 6.29 -8.09
N LEU A 241 3.29 7.29 -8.94
CA LEU A 241 3.88 7.30 -10.27
C LEU A 241 5.36 7.71 -10.14
N LEU A 242 6.27 6.85 -10.54
CA LEU A 242 7.72 7.08 -10.56
C LEU A 242 8.22 7.26 -11.99
#